data_bdd1d2207e638856137399c66630c489
#
_entry.id   bdd1d2207e638856137399c66630c489
#
_cell.length_a   1.000
_cell.length_b   1.000
_cell.length_c   1.000
_cell.angle_alpha   90.00
_cell.angle_beta   90.00
_cell.angle_gamma   90.00
#
_symmetry.space_group_name_H-M   'P 1'
#
loop_
_entity.id
_entity.type
_entity.pdbx_description
1 polymer ?
#
loop_
_entity_poly.entity_id
_entity_poly.type
_entity_poly.pdbx_seq_one_letter_code
_entity_poly.pdbx_strand_id
1 'polypeptide(L)'
;IICDRCGVEVTEKKVRRERIGHIDLVVPVAHIWYFKTLPNKIGYLLGLASKQLDMIIYYERYVVINAPKGILNNEGEEVKYLDFLTEEEYLNILDSQPIESQYLSDDDPNKFIAKMGAEAIHDLLAKINLDDLSYQLRNQADNESSQQRKKEALKRLQVVETMREGQKHTENRPEWMTVKVIPVIPPELRPLVPLDGGRFATSDLNDLYRRVII
;
A
#
# COMPACT_ATOMS: atom_id res chain seq x y z
N ILE A 1 -3.42 -10.66 -38.47
CA ILE A 1 -4.64 -10.79 -39.29
C ILE A 1 -5.84 -10.76 -38.35
N ILE A 2 -6.77 -9.88 -38.63
CA ILE A 2 -8.03 -9.77 -37.82
C ILE A 2 -9.10 -10.62 -38.56
N CYS A 3 -9.88 -11.39 -37.78
CA CYS A 3 -10.98 -12.18 -38.34
C CYS A 3 -12.15 -11.26 -38.74
N ASP A 4 -12.53 -11.32 -40.03
CA ASP A 4 -13.59 -10.46 -40.61
C ASP A 4 -14.99 -10.73 -39.98
N ARG A 5 -15.21 -11.90 -39.37
CA ARG A 5 -16.50 -12.26 -38.74
C ARG A 5 -16.65 -11.82 -37.30
N CYS A 6 -15.58 -11.88 -36.49
CA CYS A 6 -15.65 -11.65 -35.05
C CYS A 6 -14.69 -10.56 -34.55
N GLY A 7 -13.89 -9.95 -35.44
CA GLY A 7 -12.95 -8.89 -35.06
C GLY A 7 -11.77 -9.34 -34.21
N VAL A 8 -11.62 -10.65 -33.95
CA VAL A 8 -10.54 -11.17 -33.13
C VAL A 8 -9.26 -11.29 -33.92
N GLU A 9 -8.16 -10.93 -33.30
CA GLU A 9 -6.82 -11.11 -33.91
C GLU A 9 -6.46 -12.60 -33.99
N VAL A 10 -6.13 -13.07 -35.21
CA VAL A 10 -5.67 -14.45 -35.44
C VAL A 10 -4.17 -14.49 -35.16
N THR A 11 -3.77 -15.24 -34.14
CA THR A 11 -2.41 -15.36 -33.65
C THR A 11 -2.00 -16.84 -33.57
N GLU A 12 -0.71 -17.08 -33.36
CA GLU A 12 -0.18 -18.42 -33.11
C GLU A 12 -0.66 -18.99 -31.78
N LYS A 13 -0.76 -20.32 -31.67
CA LYS A 13 -1.14 -21.03 -30.44
C LYS A 13 -0.23 -20.69 -29.25
N LYS A 14 1.04 -20.40 -29.51
CA LYS A 14 2.05 -20.02 -28.50
C LYS A 14 1.66 -18.83 -27.66
N VAL A 15 0.88 -17.91 -28.22
CA VAL A 15 0.40 -16.70 -27.52
C VAL A 15 -0.40 -17.03 -26.23
N ARG A 16 -1.08 -18.16 -26.19
CA ARG A 16 -1.82 -18.64 -25.00
C ARG A 16 -0.90 -18.93 -23.79
N ARG A 17 0.40 -19.06 -24.01
CA ARG A 17 1.43 -19.24 -22.95
C ARG A 17 2.15 -17.96 -22.61
N GLU A 18 2.07 -16.95 -23.44
CA GLU A 18 2.88 -15.73 -23.36
C GLU A 18 2.05 -14.51 -22.94
N ARG A 19 0.76 -14.47 -23.26
CA ARG A 19 -0.11 -13.33 -22.91
C ARG A 19 -0.43 -13.32 -21.42
N ILE A 20 0.03 -12.30 -20.76
CA ILE A 20 -0.32 -11.99 -19.35
C ILE A 20 -1.56 -11.10 -19.35
N GLY A 21 -2.56 -11.48 -18.55
CA GLY A 21 -3.70 -10.63 -18.24
C GLY A 21 -3.46 -9.84 -16.95
N HIS A 22 -4.44 -9.06 -16.55
CA HIS A 22 -4.41 -8.33 -15.28
C HIS A 22 -5.79 -8.24 -14.64
N ILE A 23 -5.81 -7.99 -13.33
CA ILE A 23 -7.00 -7.67 -12.56
C ILE A 23 -6.75 -6.33 -11.89
N ASP A 24 -7.54 -5.33 -12.22
CA ASP A 24 -7.53 -4.04 -11.54
C ASP A 24 -8.27 -4.17 -10.22
N LEU A 25 -7.59 -3.89 -9.11
CA LEU A 25 -8.19 -3.92 -7.79
C LEU A 25 -8.94 -2.62 -7.53
N VAL A 26 -10.13 -2.71 -6.92
CA VAL A 26 -10.92 -1.54 -6.48
C VAL A 26 -10.15 -0.74 -5.43
N VAL A 27 -9.46 -1.44 -4.51
CA VAL A 27 -8.62 -0.86 -3.45
C VAL A 27 -7.25 -1.49 -3.52
N PRO A 28 -6.15 -0.73 -3.33
CA PRO A 28 -4.82 -1.31 -3.28
C PRO A 28 -4.68 -2.29 -2.11
N VAL A 29 -3.76 -3.24 -2.23
CA VAL A 29 -3.39 -4.17 -1.16
C VAL A 29 -1.90 -4.05 -0.84
N ALA A 30 -1.54 -4.20 0.42
CA ALA A 30 -0.13 -4.22 0.83
C ALA A 30 0.51 -5.54 0.42
N HIS A 31 1.67 -5.47 -0.24
CA HIS A 31 2.40 -6.67 -0.64
C HIS A 31 2.96 -7.37 0.59
N ILE A 32 2.65 -8.66 0.74
CA ILE A 32 2.98 -9.46 1.92
C ILE A 32 4.50 -9.50 2.22
N TRP A 33 5.35 -9.46 1.21
CA TRP A 33 6.80 -9.45 1.39
C TRP A 33 7.34 -8.20 2.09
N TYR A 34 6.63 -7.08 1.99
CA TYR A 34 7.05 -5.82 2.61
C TYR A 34 6.32 -5.54 3.91
N PHE A 35 5.22 -6.25 4.15
CA PHE A 35 4.35 -6.08 5.32
C PHE A 35 4.57 -7.14 6.40
N LYS A 36 4.64 -8.44 6.06
CA LYS A 36 4.73 -9.55 7.05
C LYS A 36 6.14 -10.07 7.29
N THR A 37 7.09 -9.84 6.37
CA THR A 37 8.47 -10.31 6.58
C THR A 37 9.21 -9.41 7.57
N LEU A 38 10.12 -9.99 8.34
CA LEU A 38 11.02 -9.26 9.23
C LEU A 38 12.38 -9.05 8.56
N PRO A 39 12.93 -7.84 8.54
CA PRO A 39 12.35 -6.59 9.07
C PRO A 39 11.20 -6.05 8.20
N ASN A 40 10.15 -5.54 8.85
CA ASN A 40 9.01 -4.94 8.15
C ASN A 40 9.42 -3.63 7.46
N LYS A 41 9.54 -3.68 6.13
CA LYS A 41 10.07 -2.54 5.34
C LYS A 41 9.13 -1.34 5.36
N ILE A 42 7.82 -1.58 5.25
CA ILE A 42 6.80 -0.52 5.33
C ILE A 42 6.86 0.17 6.68
N GLY A 43 6.92 -0.62 7.77
CA GLY A 43 7.03 -0.08 9.13
C GLY A 43 8.31 0.73 9.35
N TYR A 44 9.42 0.29 8.79
CA TYR A 44 10.69 1.04 8.90
C TYR A 44 10.68 2.36 8.13
N LEU A 45 10.05 2.40 6.94
CA LEU A 45 9.89 3.65 6.21
C LEU A 45 8.97 4.63 6.94
N LEU A 46 7.80 4.17 7.37
CA LEU A 46 6.81 5.01 8.04
C LEU A 46 7.13 5.29 9.52
N GLY A 47 8.02 4.51 10.14
CA GLY A 47 8.31 4.61 11.57
C GLY A 47 7.20 4.03 12.44
N LEU A 48 6.42 3.10 11.91
CA LEU A 48 5.30 2.46 12.58
C LEU A 48 5.68 1.05 13.07
N ALA A 49 5.21 0.71 14.27
CA ALA A 49 5.33 -0.64 14.78
C ALA A 49 4.41 -1.61 14.02
N SER A 50 4.76 -2.90 14.00
CA SER A 50 3.96 -3.91 13.29
C SER A 50 2.50 -3.95 13.73
N LYS A 51 2.22 -3.77 15.04
CA LYS A 51 0.85 -3.69 15.57
C LYS A 51 0.07 -2.50 15.02
N GLN A 52 0.72 -1.35 14.85
CA GLN A 52 0.12 -0.15 14.27
C GLN A 52 -0.23 -0.34 12.80
N LEU A 53 0.66 -1.00 12.04
CA LEU A 53 0.39 -1.36 10.66
C LEU A 53 -0.76 -2.37 10.54
N ASP A 54 -0.83 -3.35 11.43
CA ASP A 54 -1.95 -4.29 11.48
C ASP A 54 -3.28 -3.56 11.69
N MET A 55 -3.35 -2.59 12.62
CA MET A 55 -4.55 -1.78 12.84
C MET A 55 -5.00 -1.01 11.60
N ILE A 56 -4.07 -0.47 10.82
CA ILE A 56 -4.40 0.22 9.57
C ILE A 56 -4.93 -0.77 8.52
N ILE A 57 -4.18 -1.84 8.26
CA ILE A 57 -4.44 -2.76 7.16
C ILE A 57 -5.72 -3.59 7.37
N TYR A 58 -6.01 -3.95 8.62
CA TYR A 58 -7.22 -4.70 8.97
C TYR A 58 -8.43 -3.83 9.30
N TYR A 59 -8.37 -2.53 8.97
CA TYR A 59 -9.48 -1.59 9.12
C TYR A 59 -9.96 -1.42 10.57
N GLU A 60 -9.05 -1.50 11.55
CA GLU A 60 -9.39 -1.26 12.96
C GLU A 60 -9.35 0.23 13.32
N ARG A 61 -8.45 1.00 12.69
CA ARG A 61 -8.21 2.42 12.98
C ARG A 61 -7.92 3.21 11.72
N TYR A 62 -8.36 4.46 11.71
CA TYR A 62 -7.91 5.46 10.75
C TYR A 62 -6.52 5.94 11.12
N VAL A 63 -5.70 6.21 10.13
CA VAL A 63 -4.43 6.91 10.29
C VAL A 63 -4.49 8.27 9.60
N VAL A 64 -4.01 9.29 10.29
CA VAL A 64 -4.00 10.66 9.79
C VAL A 64 -2.86 10.87 8.81
N ILE A 65 -3.21 11.24 7.58
CA ILE A 65 -2.28 11.49 6.47
C ILE A 65 -1.98 12.98 6.33
N ASN A 66 -2.96 13.83 6.63
CA ASN A 66 -2.82 15.27 6.68
C ASN A 66 -3.72 15.86 7.75
N ALA A 67 -3.16 16.67 8.64
CA ALA A 67 -3.87 17.33 9.71
C ALA A 67 -3.58 18.84 9.67
N PRO A 68 -4.52 19.67 9.21
CA PRO A 68 -4.44 21.12 9.37
C PRO A 68 -4.40 21.50 10.87
N LYS A 69 -3.78 22.64 11.17
CA LYS A 69 -3.73 23.16 12.55
C LYS A 69 -5.12 23.46 13.09
N GLY A 70 -5.32 23.19 14.37
CA GLY A 70 -6.57 23.51 15.07
C GLY A 70 -7.63 22.41 15.01
N ILE A 71 -7.34 21.25 14.44
CA ILE A 71 -8.21 20.08 14.53
C ILE A 71 -7.93 19.38 15.87
N LEU A 72 -8.98 19.18 16.64
CA LEU A 72 -8.90 18.56 17.96
C LEU A 72 -9.56 17.17 17.94
N ASN A 73 -9.00 16.24 18.71
CA ASN A 73 -9.62 14.95 18.98
C ASN A 73 -10.71 15.09 20.07
N ASN A 74 -11.37 13.99 20.42
CA ASN A 74 -12.41 13.97 21.47
C ASN A 74 -11.87 14.34 22.86
N GLU A 75 -10.57 14.25 23.09
CA GLU A 75 -9.89 14.59 24.34
C GLU A 75 -9.44 16.07 24.37
N GLY A 76 -9.64 16.82 23.28
CA GLY A 76 -9.24 18.22 23.15
C GLY A 76 -7.77 18.42 22.79
N GLU A 77 -7.08 17.38 22.38
CA GLU A 77 -5.69 17.44 21.90
C GLU A 77 -5.63 17.67 20.39
N GLU A 78 -4.61 18.40 19.94
CA GLU A 78 -4.40 18.67 18.51
C GLU A 78 -3.99 17.39 17.78
N VAL A 79 -4.76 17.03 16.74
CA VAL A 79 -4.50 15.87 15.88
C VAL A 79 -3.29 16.10 15.01
N LYS A 80 -2.40 15.10 14.96
CA LYS A 80 -1.12 15.18 14.24
C LYS A 80 -1.01 14.13 13.14
N TYR A 81 -0.06 14.32 12.26
CA TYR A 81 0.35 13.34 11.25
C TYR A 81 0.73 12.00 11.93
N LEU A 82 0.23 10.89 11.38
CA LEU A 82 0.36 9.53 11.89
C LEU A 82 -0.40 9.24 13.20
N ASP A 83 -1.30 10.10 13.66
CA ASP A 83 -2.20 9.75 14.76
C ASP A 83 -3.23 8.70 14.31
N PHE A 84 -3.67 7.90 15.27
CA PHE A 84 -4.63 6.83 15.07
C PHE A 84 -5.97 7.22 15.66
N LEU A 85 -7.01 7.23 14.84
CA LEU A 85 -8.35 7.60 15.23
C LEU A 85 -9.29 6.40 15.19
N THR A 86 -10.26 6.37 16.10
CA THR A 86 -11.42 5.51 15.98
C THR A 86 -12.35 6.02 14.89
N GLU A 87 -13.31 5.21 14.46
CA GLU A 87 -14.35 5.64 13.52
C GLU A 87 -15.18 6.81 14.10
N GLU A 88 -15.51 6.74 15.38
CA GLU A 88 -16.24 7.80 16.10
C GLU A 88 -15.46 9.13 16.10
N GLU A 89 -14.18 9.10 16.46
CA GLU A 89 -13.32 10.30 16.45
C GLU A 89 -13.20 10.89 15.05
N TYR A 90 -13.03 10.04 14.03
CA TYR A 90 -12.96 10.47 12.64
C TYR A 90 -14.24 11.17 12.18
N LEU A 91 -15.41 10.60 12.48
CA LEU A 91 -16.71 11.21 12.15
C LEU A 91 -16.91 12.53 12.89
N ASN A 92 -16.61 12.60 14.19
CA ASN A 92 -16.71 13.83 14.97
C ASN A 92 -15.83 14.95 14.42
N ILE A 93 -14.61 14.61 13.97
CA ILE A 93 -13.71 15.58 13.32
C ILE A 93 -14.32 16.07 12.00
N LEU A 94 -14.87 15.19 11.17
CA LEU A 94 -15.51 15.59 9.92
C LEU A 94 -16.73 16.50 10.16
N ASP A 95 -17.55 16.18 11.12
CA ASP A 95 -18.75 16.97 11.46
C ASP A 95 -18.41 18.34 12.05
N SER A 96 -17.25 18.47 12.71
CA SER A 96 -16.77 19.72 13.27
C SER A 96 -16.18 20.69 12.22
N GLN A 97 -15.86 20.19 11.02
CA GLN A 97 -15.24 20.98 9.97
C GLN A 97 -16.26 21.71 9.10
N PRO A 98 -15.89 22.89 8.56
CA PRO A 98 -16.69 23.55 7.54
C PRO A 98 -16.91 22.64 6.33
N ILE A 99 -18.10 22.61 5.78
CA ILE A 99 -18.44 21.80 4.60
C ILE A 99 -17.51 22.11 3.42
N GLU A 100 -17.09 23.36 3.29
CA GLU A 100 -16.16 23.81 2.23
C GLU A 100 -14.80 23.10 2.28
N SER A 101 -14.32 22.76 3.47
CA SER A 101 -13.03 22.07 3.64
C SER A 101 -13.05 20.62 3.11
N GLN A 102 -14.22 19.99 3.03
CA GLN A 102 -14.36 18.63 2.51
C GLN A 102 -14.20 18.56 0.98
N TYR A 103 -14.48 19.67 0.28
CA TYR A 103 -14.36 19.77 -1.18
C TYR A 103 -12.97 20.23 -1.66
N LEU A 104 -12.04 20.49 -0.75
CA LEU A 104 -10.66 20.81 -1.11
C LEU A 104 -10.00 19.63 -1.85
N SER A 105 -9.03 19.93 -2.68
CA SER A 105 -8.20 18.91 -3.33
C SER A 105 -7.43 18.11 -2.27
N ASP A 106 -7.14 16.83 -2.56
CA ASP A 106 -6.35 15.98 -1.65
C ASP A 106 -4.90 16.46 -1.48
N ASP A 107 -4.44 17.33 -2.37
CA ASP A 107 -3.13 17.97 -2.27
C ASP A 107 -3.14 19.27 -1.44
N ASP A 108 -4.32 19.76 -1.03
CA ASP A 108 -4.43 20.99 -0.24
C ASP A 108 -3.97 20.74 1.20
N PRO A 109 -3.00 21.51 1.72
CA PRO A 109 -2.51 21.36 3.08
C PRO A 109 -3.56 21.65 4.15
N ASN A 110 -4.66 22.34 3.80
CA ASN A 110 -5.76 22.65 4.72
C ASN A 110 -6.85 21.58 4.72
N LYS A 111 -6.75 20.53 3.90
CA LYS A 111 -7.68 19.42 3.93
C LYS A 111 -7.28 18.42 4.99
N PHE A 112 -8.20 18.06 5.88
CA PHE A 112 -8.02 16.93 6.78
C PHE A 112 -8.19 15.62 6.01
N ILE A 113 -7.19 14.74 6.10
CA ILE A 113 -7.21 13.44 5.43
C ILE A 113 -6.79 12.37 6.44
N ALA A 114 -7.69 11.44 6.70
CA ALA A 114 -7.40 10.20 7.41
C ALA A 114 -8.02 9.04 6.64
N LYS A 115 -7.29 7.96 6.51
CA LYS A 115 -7.71 6.78 5.74
C LYS A 115 -7.41 5.49 6.51
N MET A 116 -8.00 4.40 6.06
CA MET A 116 -7.75 3.03 6.53
C MET A 116 -7.22 2.14 5.40
N GLY A 117 -6.74 0.96 5.75
CA GLY A 117 -6.33 -0.05 4.79
C GLY A 117 -5.04 0.26 4.05
N ALA A 118 -4.79 -0.51 3.01
CA ALA A 118 -3.58 -0.34 2.21
C ALA A 118 -3.59 0.95 1.36
N GLU A 119 -4.74 1.57 1.15
CA GLU A 119 -4.83 2.90 0.53
C GLU A 119 -4.14 3.96 1.39
N ALA A 120 -4.37 3.94 2.70
CA ALA A 120 -3.67 4.81 3.64
C ALA A 120 -2.16 4.60 3.58
N ILE A 121 -1.72 3.34 3.57
CA ILE A 121 -0.30 2.99 3.45
C ILE A 121 0.29 3.50 2.14
N HIS A 122 -0.44 3.36 1.03
CA HIS A 122 0.00 3.86 -0.27
C HIS A 122 0.24 5.37 -0.25
N ASP A 123 -0.73 6.13 0.27
CA ASP A 123 -0.65 7.58 0.31
C ASP A 123 0.45 8.07 1.28
N LEU A 124 0.62 7.40 2.42
CA LEU A 124 1.71 7.68 3.34
C LEU A 124 3.08 7.43 2.70
N LEU A 125 3.25 6.31 1.98
CA LEU A 125 4.50 5.99 1.28
C LEU A 125 4.78 6.96 0.13
N ALA A 126 3.76 7.40 -0.60
CA ALA A 126 3.90 8.35 -1.70
C ALA A 126 4.36 9.75 -1.23
N LYS A 127 4.02 10.12 0.01
CA LYS A 127 4.42 11.40 0.62
C LYS A 127 5.82 11.39 1.24
N ILE A 128 6.48 10.24 1.35
CA ILE A 128 7.82 10.15 1.95
C ILE A 128 8.87 10.79 1.04
N ASN A 129 9.61 11.75 1.59
CA ASN A 129 10.87 12.19 1.02
C ASN A 129 12.01 11.37 1.64
N LEU A 130 12.63 10.50 0.83
CA LEU A 130 13.69 9.61 1.30
C LEU A 130 14.98 10.33 1.69
N ASP A 131 15.29 11.48 1.05
CA ASP A 131 16.47 12.27 1.37
C ASP A 131 16.32 12.95 2.74
N ASP A 132 15.17 13.56 3.00
CA ASP A 132 14.86 14.18 4.30
C ASP A 132 14.83 13.13 5.42
N LEU A 133 14.19 11.99 5.16
CA LEU A 133 14.12 10.89 6.13
C LEU A 133 15.51 10.32 6.46
N SER A 134 16.36 10.16 5.45
CA SER A 134 17.75 9.74 5.64
C SER A 134 18.51 10.72 6.53
N TYR A 135 18.40 12.02 6.25
CA TYR A 135 19.06 13.06 7.05
C TYR A 135 18.57 13.05 8.51
N GLN A 136 17.26 12.98 8.72
CA GLN A 136 16.66 12.91 10.06
C GLN A 136 17.15 11.69 10.85
N LEU A 137 17.19 10.51 10.23
CA LEU A 137 17.63 9.29 10.89
C LEU A 137 19.12 9.28 11.22
N ARG A 138 19.96 9.90 10.39
CA ARG A 138 21.40 10.11 10.70
C ARG A 138 21.57 11.00 11.92
N ASN A 139 20.91 12.16 11.92
CA ASN A 139 20.94 13.07 13.06
C ASN A 139 20.40 12.39 14.34
N GLN A 140 19.34 11.61 14.23
CA GLN A 140 18.81 10.86 15.36
C GLN A 140 19.83 9.83 15.88
N ALA A 141 20.49 9.08 15.00
CA ALA A 141 21.49 8.09 15.39
C ALA A 141 22.73 8.72 16.03
N ASP A 142 23.12 9.92 15.60
CA ASP A 142 24.29 10.62 16.16
C ASP A 142 23.99 11.25 17.52
N ASN A 143 22.79 11.77 17.74
CA ASN A 143 22.40 12.44 18.97
C ASN A 143 21.77 11.51 20.03
N GLU A 144 21.41 10.27 19.67
CA GLU A 144 20.74 9.34 20.59
C GLU A 144 21.73 8.77 21.61
N SER A 145 21.43 8.97 22.88
CA SER A 145 22.23 8.45 24.01
C SER A 145 21.97 6.98 24.31
N SER A 146 20.79 6.46 24.01
CA SER A 146 20.41 5.07 24.22
C SER A 146 20.96 4.17 23.13
N GLN A 147 21.82 3.22 23.48
CA GLN A 147 22.38 2.24 22.53
C GLN A 147 21.31 1.42 21.78
N GLN A 148 20.20 1.12 22.45
CA GLN A 148 19.11 0.37 21.84
C GLN A 148 18.40 1.20 20.78
N ARG A 149 18.03 2.45 21.09
CA ARG A 149 17.39 3.36 20.15
C ARG A 149 18.30 3.74 18.99
N LYS A 150 19.59 3.94 19.27
CA LYS A 150 20.61 4.17 18.23
C LYS A 150 20.68 2.99 17.26
N LYS A 151 20.71 1.76 17.75
CA LYS A 151 20.74 0.54 16.93
C LYS A 151 19.46 0.42 16.06
N GLU A 152 18.31 0.80 16.60
CA GLU A 152 17.04 0.80 15.88
C GLU A 152 17.02 1.87 14.76
N ALA A 153 17.46 3.09 15.06
CA ALA A 153 17.60 4.15 14.07
C ALA A 153 18.55 3.75 12.92
N LEU A 154 19.68 3.10 13.23
CA LEU A 154 20.61 2.61 12.21
C LEU A 154 20.02 1.50 11.33
N LYS A 155 19.26 0.57 11.90
CA LYS A 155 18.55 -0.46 11.12
C LYS A 155 17.52 0.17 10.18
N ARG A 156 16.77 1.15 10.67
CA ARG A 156 15.80 1.89 9.89
C ARG A 156 16.49 2.68 8.77
N LEU A 157 17.58 3.36 9.08
CA LEU A 157 18.41 4.09 8.12
C LEU A 157 18.92 3.18 7.00
N GLN A 158 19.35 1.97 7.30
CA GLN A 158 19.81 1.01 6.30
C GLN A 158 18.73 0.70 5.26
N VAL A 159 17.46 0.51 5.68
CA VAL A 159 16.34 0.27 4.77
C VAL A 159 16.06 1.50 3.91
N VAL A 160 16.08 2.70 4.51
CA VAL A 160 15.85 3.97 3.80
C VAL A 160 16.94 4.22 2.75
N GLU A 161 18.22 4.01 3.10
CA GLU A 161 19.33 4.18 2.15
C GLU A 161 19.25 3.19 0.98
N THR A 162 18.92 1.93 1.26
CA THR A 162 18.76 0.91 0.19
C THR A 162 17.62 1.32 -0.77
N MET A 163 16.51 1.86 -0.25
CA MET A 163 15.40 2.33 -1.08
C MET A 163 15.79 3.58 -1.87
N ARG A 164 16.49 4.53 -1.23
CA ARG A 164 16.99 5.75 -1.87
C ARG A 164 17.94 5.47 -3.02
N GLU A 165 18.88 4.54 -2.83
CA GLU A 165 19.78 4.09 -3.89
C GLU A 165 19.01 3.38 -5.02
N GLY A 166 18.08 2.50 -4.68
CA GLY A 166 17.20 1.85 -5.65
C GLY A 166 16.42 2.85 -6.48
N GLN A 167 15.91 3.92 -5.87
CA GLN A 167 15.19 4.98 -6.58
C GLN A 167 16.06 5.71 -7.61
N LYS A 168 17.36 5.90 -7.30
CA LYS A 168 18.29 6.56 -8.22
C LYS A 168 18.63 5.73 -9.46
N HIS A 169 18.69 4.40 -9.29
CA HIS A 169 19.14 3.50 -10.36
C HIS A 169 18.01 2.83 -11.13
N THR A 170 16.85 2.61 -10.50
CA THR A 170 15.77 1.79 -11.05
C THR A 170 14.41 2.47 -11.02
N GLU A 171 14.34 3.75 -10.65
CA GLU A 171 13.09 4.51 -10.48
C GLU A 171 12.08 3.87 -9.49
N ASN A 172 12.52 2.94 -8.67
CA ASN A 172 11.67 2.30 -7.67
C ASN A 172 11.13 3.30 -6.67
N ARG A 173 9.84 3.22 -6.40
CA ARG A 173 9.15 4.13 -5.48
C ARG A 173 8.63 3.39 -4.26
N PRO A 174 8.64 4.03 -3.07
CA PRO A 174 8.13 3.41 -1.84
C PRO A 174 6.68 2.93 -1.95
N GLU A 175 5.80 3.69 -2.62
CA GLU A 175 4.39 3.37 -2.81
C GLU A 175 4.15 2.09 -3.64
N TRP A 176 5.15 1.61 -4.39
CA TRP A 176 5.07 0.35 -5.14
C TRP A 176 5.14 -0.90 -4.24
N MET A 177 5.29 -0.74 -2.92
CA MET A 177 5.08 -1.82 -1.96
C MET A 177 3.60 -2.17 -1.78
N THR A 178 2.71 -1.38 -2.37
CA THR A 178 1.28 -1.67 -2.49
C THR A 178 0.95 -2.06 -3.94
N VAL A 179 0.02 -3.00 -4.11
CA VAL A 179 -0.37 -3.56 -5.40
C VAL A 179 -1.76 -3.06 -5.76
N LYS A 180 -1.90 -2.39 -6.89
CA LYS A 180 -3.18 -1.94 -7.46
C LYS A 180 -3.67 -2.84 -8.59
N VAL A 181 -2.75 -3.50 -9.27
CA VAL A 181 -3.03 -4.38 -10.40
C VAL A 181 -2.37 -5.72 -10.17
N ILE A 182 -3.16 -6.80 -10.22
CA ILE A 182 -2.64 -8.17 -10.07
C ILE A 182 -2.36 -8.75 -11.45
N PRO A 183 -1.14 -9.23 -11.73
CA PRO A 183 -0.86 -9.94 -12.97
C PRO A 183 -1.54 -11.32 -12.98
N VAL A 184 -2.16 -11.66 -14.11
CA VAL A 184 -2.82 -12.94 -14.33
C VAL A 184 -2.00 -13.76 -15.32
N ILE A 185 -1.49 -14.90 -14.86
CA ILE A 185 -0.68 -15.77 -15.72
C ILE A 185 -1.51 -16.35 -16.87
N PRO A 186 -0.87 -16.69 -18.00
CA PRO A 186 -1.56 -17.22 -19.17
C PRO A 186 -2.41 -18.47 -18.89
N PRO A 187 -3.54 -18.67 -19.60
CA PRO A 187 -4.46 -19.77 -19.34
C PRO A 187 -3.83 -21.17 -19.46
N GLU A 188 -2.85 -21.35 -20.35
CA GLU A 188 -2.21 -22.66 -20.50
C GLU A 188 -1.27 -23.02 -19.33
N LEU A 189 -0.82 -22.03 -18.53
CA LEU A 189 -0.06 -22.27 -17.32
C LEU A 189 -0.92 -22.59 -16.11
N ARG A 190 -2.25 -22.46 -16.22
CA ARG A 190 -3.25 -22.79 -15.20
C ARG A 190 -4.44 -23.57 -15.80
N PRO A 191 -4.17 -24.71 -16.45
CA PRO A 191 -5.16 -25.38 -17.28
C PRO A 191 -6.33 -25.95 -16.48
N LEU A 192 -7.47 -26.04 -17.15
CA LEU A 192 -8.63 -26.82 -16.74
C LEU A 192 -8.57 -28.14 -17.51
N VAL A 193 -8.32 -29.24 -16.80
CA VAL A 193 -8.11 -30.56 -17.41
C VAL A 193 -9.34 -31.43 -17.15
N PRO A 194 -9.98 -32.00 -18.19
CA PRO A 194 -11.05 -32.95 -18.01
C PRO A 194 -10.51 -34.27 -17.45
N LEU A 195 -11.19 -34.80 -16.43
CA LEU A 195 -10.95 -36.13 -15.86
C LEU A 195 -12.02 -37.10 -16.33
N ASP A 196 -11.74 -38.41 -16.17
CA ASP A 196 -12.72 -39.46 -16.43
C ASP A 196 -13.96 -39.26 -15.54
N GLY A 197 -15.17 -39.47 -16.10
CA GLY A 197 -16.42 -39.27 -15.40
C GLY A 197 -17.00 -37.85 -15.40
N GLY A 198 -16.56 -36.98 -16.35
CA GLY A 198 -17.12 -35.65 -16.56
C GLY A 198 -16.74 -34.62 -15.50
N ARG A 199 -15.73 -34.91 -14.67
CA ARG A 199 -15.15 -33.97 -13.70
C ARG A 199 -13.99 -33.21 -14.36
N PHE A 200 -13.73 -32.01 -13.81
CA PHE A 200 -12.58 -31.21 -14.24
C PHE A 200 -11.63 -31.02 -13.07
N ALA A 201 -10.34 -31.17 -13.31
CA ALA A 201 -9.30 -30.71 -12.40
C ALA A 201 -8.85 -29.31 -12.84
N THR A 202 -8.73 -28.42 -11.89
CA THR A 202 -8.25 -27.05 -12.14
C THR A 202 -7.05 -26.74 -11.25
N SER A 203 -6.21 -25.83 -11.70
CA SER A 203 -5.15 -25.28 -10.86
C SER A 203 -5.74 -24.45 -9.72
N ASP A 204 -5.14 -24.52 -8.53
CA ASP A 204 -5.52 -23.69 -7.36
C ASP A 204 -5.46 -22.18 -7.67
N LEU A 205 -4.61 -21.78 -8.61
CA LEU A 205 -4.52 -20.39 -9.06
C LEU A 205 -5.83 -19.86 -9.65
N ASN A 206 -6.62 -20.73 -10.33
CA ASN A 206 -7.91 -20.31 -10.86
C ASN A 206 -8.92 -19.99 -9.73
N ASP A 207 -8.88 -20.74 -8.65
CA ASP A 207 -9.74 -20.47 -7.48
C ASP A 207 -9.30 -19.19 -6.76
N LEU A 208 -8.00 -18.94 -6.65
CA LEU A 208 -7.47 -17.70 -6.06
C LEU A 208 -7.89 -16.46 -6.87
N TYR A 209 -7.72 -16.51 -8.21
CA TYR A 209 -8.18 -15.41 -9.05
C TYR A 209 -9.69 -15.21 -8.98
N ARG A 210 -10.46 -16.29 -8.96
CA ARG A 210 -11.92 -16.21 -8.82
C ARG A 210 -12.33 -15.49 -7.53
N ARG A 211 -11.69 -15.79 -6.40
CA ARG A 211 -11.96 -15.13 -5.10
C ARG A 211 -11.62 -13.65 -5.08
N VAL A 212 -10.70 -13.22 -5.93
CA VAL A 212 -10.36 -11.79 -6.07
C VAL A 212 -11.41 -11.05 -6.89
N ILE A 213 -12.06 -11.73 -7.87
CA ILE A 213 -13.04 -11.12 -8.77
C ILE A 213 -14.45 -11.10 -8.16
N ILE A 214 -14.81 -12.11 -7.37
CA ILE A 214 -16.11 -12.29 -6.71
C ILE A 214 -16.05 -11.89 -5.24
#